data_1a2a668241d71524119af3001ad704d1
#
_entry.id   1a2a668241d71524119af3001ad704d1
#
_cell.length_a   1.000
_cell.length_b   1.000
_cell.length_c   1.000
_cell.angle_alpha   90.00
_cell.angle_beta   90.00
_cell.angle_gamma   90.00
#
_symmetry.space_group_name_H-M   'P 1'
#
loop_
_entity.id
_entity.type
_entity.pdbx_description
1 polymer ?
#
loop_
_entity_poly.entity_id
_entity_poly.type
_entity_poly.pdbx_seq_one_letter_code
_entity_poly.pdbx_strand_id
1 'polypeptide(L)'
;MQIRVAEENGEILGYAYGSAFHPRAAYGWCAEMSIYVKHDRRGSGAGGRLYRALESLLAEMGVLNLNACIAVAPKEDEYLTNASVDFHKHFGYKRVGEFHRCGYKFNRWYNMIWMEKMIGEHKSVQPEVKAFPKIQDKIGFERFSW
;
A
#
# COMPACT_ATOMS: atom_id res chain seq x y z
N MET A 1 -11.04 1.07 6.37
CA MET A 1 -10.15 0.24 5.55
C MET A 1 -10.74 0.10 4.15
N GLN A 2 -9.94 0.26 3.12
CA GLN A 2 -10.36 0.06 1.73
C GLN A 2 -9.57 -1.12 1.14
N ILE A 3 -10.26 -2.02 0.45
CA ILE A 3 -9.67 -3.23 -0.12
C ILE A 3 -9.89 -3.25 -1.63
N ARG A 4 -8.87 -3.62 -2.37
CA ARG A 4 -8.92 -3.94 -3.80
C ARG A 4 -8.43 -5.37 -4.02
N VAL A 5 -9.08 -6.06 -4.92
CA VAL A 5 -8.80 -7.47 -5.24
C VAL A 5 -8.56 -7.60 -6.74
N ALA A 6 -7.51 -8.32 -7.13
CA ALA A 6 -7.28 -8.75 -8.50
C ALA A 6 -7.77 -10.19 -8.68
N GLU A 7 -8.59 -10.40 -9.70
CA GLU A 7 -9.20 -11.70 -10.00
C GLU A 7 -9.05 -12.02 -11.48
N GLU A 8 -8.77 -13.28 -11.79
CA GLU A 8 -8.73 -13.81 -13.14
C GLU A 8 -9.44 -15.17 -13.16
N ASN A 9 -10.43 -15.32 -14.06
CA ASN A 9 -11.20 -16.56 -14.21
C ASN A 9 -11.77 -17.13 -12.89
N GLY A 10 -12.23 -16.25 -11.99
CA GLY A 10 -12.74 -16.63 -10.67
C GLY A 10 -11.67 -16.89 -9.61
N GLU A 11 -10.38 -16.76 -9.96
CA GLU A 11 -9.26 -16.93 -9.04
C GLU A 11 -8.74 -15.58 -8.53
N ILE A 12 -8.57 -15.43 -7.22
CA ILE A 12 -7.96 -14.23 -6.61
C ILE A 12 -6.44 -14.31 -6.80
N LEU A 13 -5.88 -13.33 -7.52
CA LEU A 13 -4.44 -13.22 -7.76
C LEU A 13 -3.70 -12.47 -6.66
N GLY A 14 -4.40 -11.57 -6.00
CA GLY A 14 -3.84 -10.74 -4.95
C GLY A 14 -4.84 -9.72 -4.44
N TYR A 15 -4.43 -8.99 -3.43
CA TYR A 15 -5.20 -7.87 -2.88
C TYR A 15 -4.30 -6.77 -2.35
N ALA A 16 -4.82 -5.57 -2.28
CA ALA A 16 -4.19 -4.44 -1.62
C ALA A 16 -5.23 -3.71 -0.76
N TYR A 17 -4.81 -3.16 0.34
CA TYR A 17 -5.68 -2.36 1.19
C TYR A 17 -4.96 -1.19 1.84
N GLY A 18 -5.73 -0.15 2.13
CA GLY A 18 -5.32 0.98 2.95
C GLY A 18 -6.03 0.94 4.30
N SER A 19 -5.30 1.17 5.35
CA SER A 19 -5.81 1.31 6.72
C SER A 19 -5.39 2.64 7.33
N ALA A 20 -6.00 3.03 8.45
CA ALA A 20 -5.57 4.22 9.18
C ALA A 20 -4.12 4.07 9.62
N PHE A 21 -3.29 5.06 9.30
CA PHE A 21 -1.89 5.07 9.71
C PHE A 21 -1.76 5.15 11.23
N HIS A 22 -2.60 5.95 11.87
CA HIS A 22 -2.63 6.11 13.31
C HIS A 22 -4.05 6.44 13.79
N PRO A 23 -4.49 5.96 14.97
CA PRO A 23 -5.87 6.14 15.41
C PRO A 23 -6.26 7.58 15.80
N ARG A 24 -5.29 8.48 16.00
CA ARG A 24 -5.58 9.88 16.36
C ARG A 24 -6.07 10.66 15.14
N ALA A 25 -7.08 11.51 15.34
CA ALA A 25 -7.70 12.32 14.29
C ALA A 25 -6.73 13.21 13.50
N ALA A 26 -5.66 13.68 14.12
CA ALA A 26 -4.62 14.47 13.47
C ALA A 26 -3.96 13.75 12.26
N TYR A 27 -4.00 12.43 12.23
CA TYR A 27 -3.43 11.61 11.17
C TYR A 27 -4.49 11.06 10.18
N GLY A 28 -5.67 11.65 10.16
CA GLY A 28 -6.81 11.19 9.33
C GLY A 28 -6.57 11.25 7.82
N TRP A 29 -5.61 12.05 7.37
CA TRP A 29 -5.22 12.17 5.95
C TRP A 29 -4.08 11.25 5.54
N CYS A 30 -3.67 10.36 6.41
CA CYS A 30 -2.56 9.44 6.22
C CYS A 30 -3.06 7.99 6.26
N ALA A 31 -2.66 7.19 5.29
CA ALA A 31 -3.02 5.78 5.22
C ALA A 31 -1.77 4.89 5.19
N GLU A 32 -1.87 3.72 5.79
CA GLU A 32 -0.89 2.65 5.63
C GLU A 32 -1.36 1.71 4.52
N MET A 33 -0.47 1.44 3.58
CA MET A 33 -0.71 0.60 2.41
C MET A 33 -0.15 -0.80 2.64
N SER A 34 -0.93 -1.80 2.27
CA SER A 34 -0.50 -3.20 2.26
C SER A 34 -0.88 -3.86 0.96
N ILE A 35 -0.03 -4.74 0.47
CA ILE A 35 -0.25 -5.49 -0.76
C ILE A 35 0.20 -6.94 -0.61
N TYR A 36 -0.59 -7.83 -1.16
CA TYR A 36 -0.25 -9.23 -1.32
C TYR A 36 -0.57 -9.66 -2.74
N VAL A 37 0.38 -10.32 -3.39
CA VAL A 37 0.20 -10.97 -4.70
C VAL A 37 0.64 -12.42 -4.57
N LYS A 38 -0.14 -13.35 -5.11
CA LYS A 38 0.22 -14.77 -5.14
C LYS A 38 1.63 -14.95 -5.71
N HIS A 39 2.39 -15.85 -5.11
CA HIS A 39 3.79 -16.07 -5.46
C HIS A 39 4.00 -16.38 -6.95
N ASP A 40 3.15 -17.25 -7.51
CA ASP A 40 3.16 -17.65 -8.93
C ASP A 40 2.62 -16.56 -9.88
N ARG A 41 2.06 -15.47 -9.34
CA ARG A 41 1.54 -14.32 -10.08
C ARG A 41 2.37 -13.05 -9.91
N ARG A 42 3.47 -13.12 -9.19
CA ARG A 42 4.42 -12.02 -9.08
C ARG A 42 5.07 -11.75 -10.44
N GLY A 43 5.27 -10.48 -10.77
CA GLY A 43 5.77 -10.07 -12.09
C GLY A 43 4.72 -10.01 -13.20
N SER A 44 3.45 -10.34 -12.91
CA SER A 44 2.34 -10.28 -13.88
C SER A 44 1.75 -8.87 -14.10
N GLY A 45 2.18 -7.88 -13.29
CA GLY A 45 1.61 -6.54 -13.26
C GLY A 45 0.39 -6.39 -12.33
N ALA A 46 -0.06 -7.46 -11.68
CA ALA A 46 -1.21 -7.45 -10.77
C ALA A 46 -1.02 -6.48 -9.61
N GLY A 47 0.15 -6.50 -8.97
CA GLY A 47 0.49 -5.59 -7.88
C GLY A 47 0.40 -4.12 -8.27
N GLY A 48 0.93 -3.77 -9.42
CA GLY A 48 0.88 -2.40 -9.94
C GLY A 48 -0.53 -1.91 -10.22
N ARG A 49 -1.38 -2.75 -10.77
CA ARG A 49 -2.79 -2.41 -11.00
C ARG A 49 -3.56 -2.25 -9.70
N LEU A 50 -3.35 -3.13 -8.73
CA LEU A 50 -3.94 -3.03 -7.41
C LEU A 50 -3.56 -1.72 -6.73
N TYR A 51 -2.29 -1.36 -6.74
CA TYR A 51 -1.82 -0.11 -6.13
C TYR A 51 -2.38 1.12 -6.83
N ARG A 52 -2.35 1.18 -8.16
CA ARG A 52 -2.94 2.31 -8.89
C ARG A 52 -4.42 2.49 -8.57
N ALA A 53 -5.19 1.41 -8.56
CA ALA A 53 -6.62 1.47 -8.24
C ALA A 53 -6.86 1.93 -6.79
N LEU A 54 -6.08 1.44 -5.84
CA LEU A 54 -6.20 1.82 -4.43
C LEU A 54 -5.75 3.27 -4.20
N GLU A 55 -4.64 3.71 -4.78
CA GLU A 55 -4.16 5.09 -4.69
C GLU A 55 -5.17 6.08 -5.27
N SER A 56 -5.76 5.77 -6.43
CA SER A 56 -6.81 6.59 -7.02
C SER A 56 -8.03 6.72 -6.11
N LEU A 57 -8.45 5.62 -5.51
CA LEU A 57 -9.56 5.63 -4.56
C LEU A 57 -9.26 6.48 -3.32
N LEU A 58 -8.09 6.31 -2.73
CA LEU A 58 -7.69 7.06 -1.55
C LEU A 58 -7.52 8.56 -1.86
N ALA A 59 -7.03 8.91 -3.04
CA ALA A 59 -6.95 10.29 -3.51
C ALA A 59 -8.35 10.92 -3.63
N GLU A 60 -9.33 10.20 -4.19
CA GLU A 60 -10.73 10.67 -4.27
C GLU A 60 -11.37 10.84 -2.89
N MET A 61 -10.97 10.05 -1.91
CA MET A 61 -11.39 10.22 -0.53
C MET A 61 -10.77 11.45 0.14
N GLY A 62 -9.70 12.00 -0.41
CA GLY A 62 -8.97 13.13 0.16
C GLY A 62 -7.77 12.74 1.04
N VAL A 63 -7.34 11.49 0.99
CA VAL A 63 -6.08 11.04 1.62
C VAL A 63 -4.90 11.71 0.92
N LEU A 64 -3.92 12.15 1.67
CA LEU A 64 -2.76 12.91 1.16
C LEU A 64 -1.46 12.14 1.23
N ASN A 65 -1.29 11.32 2.26
CA ASN A 65 -0.06 10.59 2.53
C ASN A 65 -0.32 9.09 2.54
N LEU A 66 0.50 8.37 1.80
CA LEU A 66 0.53 6.91 1.81
C LEU A 66 1.85 6.45 2.41
N ASN A 67 1.78 5.46 3.29
CA ASN A 67 2.93 4.88 3.95
C ASN A 67 2.92 3.37 3.79
N ALA A 68 4.10 2.79 3.60
CA ALA A 68 4.28 1.34 3.55
C ALA A 68 5.35 0.93 4.56
N CYS A 69 5.01 -0.07 5.36
CA CYS A 69 5.93 -0.70 6.29
C CYS A 69 6.43 -2.01 5.67
N ILE A 70 7.73 -2.12 5.47
CA ILE A 70 8.33 -3.21 4.71
C ILE A 70 9.43 -3.86 5.52
N ALA A 71 9.33 -5.18 5.73
CA ALA A 71 10.42 -5.96 6.29
C ALA A 71 11.58 -6.04 5.30
N VAL A 72 12.79 -5.84 5.80
CA VAL A 72 14.02 -5.93 4.99
C VAL A 72 15.07 -6.75 5.72
N ALA A 73 15.81 -7.55 4.96
CA ALA A 73 16.99 -8.21 5.45
C ALA A 73 18.23 -7.35 5.17
N PRO A 74 19.20 -7.25 6.09
CA PRO A 74 20.50 -6.62 5.81
C PRO A 74 21.20 -7.24 4.60
N LYS A 75 20.98 -8.53 4.41
CA LYS A 75 21.36 -9.32 3.23
C LYS A 75 20.18 -10.18 2.83
N GLU A 76 19.86 -10.21 1.54
CA GLU A 76 18.79 -11.08 1.02
C GLU A 76 19.05 -12.55 1.38
N ASP A 77 17.99 -13.25 1.70
CA ASP A 77 18.00 -14.67 2.02
C ASP A 77 16.86 -15.43 1.30
N GLU A 78 16.71 -16.72 1.57
CA GLU A 78 15.69 -17.56 0.95
C GLU A 78 14.26 -17.18 1.33
N TYR A 79 14.06 -16.39 2.39
CA TYR A 79 12.73 -16.00 2.89
C TYR A 79 12.35 -14.58 2.50
N LEU A 80 13.33 -13.68 2.35
CA LEU A 80 13.07 -12.26 2.14
C LEU A 80 14.04 -11.65 1.13
N THR A 81 13.49 -11.09 0.06
CA THR A 81 14.20 -10.32 -0.96
C THR A 81 13.85 -8.85 -0.87
N ASN A 82 14.56 -7.99 -1.61
CA ASN A 82 14.26 -6.56 -1.71
C ASN A 82 13.16 -6.24 -2.74
N ALA A 83 12.44 -7.24 -3.25
CA ALA A 83 11.42 -7.05 -4.29
C ALA A 83 10.31 -6.06 -3.89
N SER A 84 9.86 -6.08 -2.63
CA SER A 84 8.84 -5.15 -2.13
C SER A 84 9.36 -3.71 -2.05
N VAL A 85 10.61 -3.52 -1.65
CA VAL A 85 11.24 -2.19 -1.63
C VAL A 85 11.36 -1.64 -3.05
N ASP A 86 11.81 -2.44 -3.99
CA ASP A 86 11.97 -2.05 -5.39
C ASP A 86 10.61 -1.73 -6.04
N PHE A 87 9.59 -2.53 -5.75
CA PHE A 87 8.22 -2.28 -6.15
C PHE A 87 7.73 -0.91 -5.68
N HIS A 88 7.88 -0.60 -4.39
CA HIS A 88 7.45 0.68 -3.84
C HIS A 88 8.25 1.87 -4.40
N LYS A 89 9.56 1.71 -4.59
CA LYS A 89 10.38 2.73 -5.28
C LYS A 89 9.88 3.01 -6.69
N HIS A 90 9.55 1.96 -7.44
CA HIS A 90 8.99 2.09 -8.79
C HIS A 90 7.67 2.88 -8.79
N PHE A 91 6.84 2.73 -7.75
CA PHE A 91 5.60 3.48 -7.57
C PHE A 91 5.77 4.86 -6.95
N GLY A 92 7.01 5.35 -6.80
CA GLY A 92 7.30 6.70 -6.33
C GLY A 92 7.37 6.86 -4.82
N TYR A 93 7.38 5.75 -4.05
CA TYR A 93 7.61 5.79 -2.61
C TYR A 93 9.06 6.08 -2.30
N LYS A 94 9.30 6.89 -1.27
CA LYS A 94 10.62 7.25 -0.78
C LYS A 94 10.83 6.71 0.62
N ARG A 95 12.03 6.24 0.89
CA ARG A 95 12.41 5.76 2.22
C ARG A 95 12.42 6.90 3.23
N VAL A 96 11.77 6.67 4.38
CA VAL A 96 11.70 7.61 5.51
C VAL A 96 12.69 7.21 6.60
N GLY A 97 12.74 5.96 6.97
CA GLY A 97 13.61 5.47 8.04
C GLY A 97 13.63 3.95 8.16
N GLU A 98 14.47 3.46 9.05
CA GLU A 98 14.67 2.04 9.30
C GLU A 98 14.77 1.75 10.79
N PHE A 99 14.09 0.69 11.20
CA PHE A 99 14.27 0.07 12.51
C PHE A 99 15.08 -1.21 12.36
N HIS A 100 16.10 -1.34 13.19
CA HIS A 100 17.05 -2.44 13.09
C HIS A 100 16.66 -3.58 14.03
N ARG A 101 16.69 -4.82 13.54
CA ARG A 101 16.44 -6.04 14.32
C ARG A 101 15.17 -5.98 15.15
N CYS A 102 14.09 -5.45 14.57
CA CYS A 102 12.81 -5.28 15.25
C CYS A 102 11.83 -6.43 14.98
N GLY A 103 12.08 -7.27 13.98
CA GLY A 103 11.28 -8.44 13.65
C GLY A 103 12.08 -9.73 13.76
N TYR A 104 11.49 -10.77 14.38
CA TYR A 104 12.09 -12.09 14.50
C TYR A 104 11.19 -13.16 13.86
N LYS A 105 11.70 -13.81 12.82
CA LYS A 105 10.98 -14.89 12.11
C LYS A 105 11.98 -15.83 11.44
N PHE A 106 11.65 -17.09 11.31
CA PHE A 106 12.53 -18.12 10.72
C PHE A 106 13.90 -18.22 11.42
N ASN A 107 13.93 -18.03 12.76
CA ASN A 107 15.16 -17.99 13.56
C ASN A 107 16.14 -16.88 13.12
N ARG A 108 15.64 -15.80 12.53
CA ARG A 108 16.43 -14.67 12.03
C ARG A 108 15.82 -13.34 12.42
N TRP A 109 16.67 -12.36 12.60
CA TRP A 109 16.28 -10.98 12.84
C TRP A 109 16.22 -10.20 11.52
N TYR A 110 15.14 -9.46 11.36
CA TYR A 110 14.89 -8.59 10.21
C TYR A 110 14.76 -7.14 10.64
N ASN A 111 15.16 -6.25 9.76
CA ASN A 111 14.89 -4.82 9.89
C ASN A 111 13.52 -4.50 9.31
N MET A 112 13.04 -3.30 9.58
CA MET A 112 11.81 -2.77 9.03
C MET A 112 12.05 -1.35 8.53
N ILE A 113 11.64 -1.04 7.30
CA ILE A 113 11.67 0.32 6.78
C ILE A 113 10.27 0.87 6.63
N TRP A 114 10.16 2.19 6.73
CA TRP A 114 8.99 2.94 6.31
C TRP A 114 9.31 3.66 5.00
N MET A 115 8.36 3.60 4.08
CA MET A 115 8.39 4.34 2.83
C MET A 115 7.13 5.19 2.72
N GLU A 116 7.22 6.38 2.15
CA GLU A 116 6.09 7.30 1.99
C GLU A 116 5.92 7.78 0.56
N LYS A 117 4.68 8.12 0.21
CA LYS A 117 4.31 8.79 -1.03
C LYS A 117 3.22 9.81 -0.75
N MET A 118 3.40 11.03 -1.23
CA MET A 118 2.37 12.07 -1.17
C MET A 118 1.55 12.04 -2.46
N ILE A 119 0.22 11.98 -2.32
CA ILE A 119 -0.73 11.89 -3.43
C ILE A 119 -1.69 13.07 -3.53
N GLY A 120 -1.56 14.04 -2.66
CA GLY A 120 -2.38 15.25 -2.67
C GLY A 120 -1.66 16.45 -2.08
N GLU A 121 -2.26 17.61 -2.25
CA GLU A 121 -1.74 18.89 -1.77
C GLU A 121 -2.11 19.12 -0.31
N HIS A 122 -1.12 19.48 0.51
CA HIS A 122 -1.31 19.88 1.90
C HIS A 122 -1.69 21.38 1.94
N LYS A 123 -2.93 21.65 2.32
CA LYS A 123 -3.50 23.01 2.37
C LYS A 123 -3.50 23.53 3.81
N SER A 124 -3.47 24.84 3.98
CA SER A 124 -3.59 25.49 5.29
C SER A 124 -4.95 25.22 5.96
N VAL A 125 -6.00 25.10 5.16
CA VAL A 125 -7.33 24.63 5.57
C VAL A 125 -7.62 23.35 4.78
N GLN A 126 -7.46 22.21 5.44
CA GLN A 126 -7.58 20.92 4.79
C GLN A 126 -9.01 20.37 4.88
N PRO A 127 -9.67 20.05 3.75
CA PRO A 127 -10.96 19.36 3.76
C PRO A 127 -10.85 17.99 4.45
N GLU A 128 -11.90 17.60 5.11
CA GLU A 128 -11.97 16.26 5.74
C GLU A 128 -11.95 15.14 4.72
N VAL A 129 -11.40 14.00 5.12
CA VAL A 129 -11.42 12.78 4.32
C VAL A 129 -12.86 12.27 4.24
N LYS A 130 -13.31 11.96 3.02
CA LYS A 130 -14.65 11.45 2.74
C LYS A 130 -14.69 9.94 2.95
N ALA A 131 -15.74 9.45 3.61
CA ALA A 131 -15.96 8.01 3.69
C ALA A 131 -16.25 7.41 2.31
N PHE A 132 -15.79 6.17 2.05
CA PHE A 132 -15.99 5.47 0.79
C PHE A 132 -17.45 5.48 0.28
N PRO A 133 -18.47 5.22 1.09
CA PRO A 133 -19.87 5.26 0.63
C PRO A 133 -20.31 6.61 0.04
N LYS A 134 -19.68 7.72 0.44
CA LYS A 134 -20.00 9.06 -0.07
C LYS A 134 -19.42 9.34 -1.45
N ILE A 135 -18.46 8.56 -1.90
CA ILE A 135 -17.77 8.72 -3.20
C ILE A 135 -18.02 7.54 -4.14
N GLN A 136 -18.70 6.51 -3.66
CA GLN A 136 -18.94 5.27 -4.40
C GLN A 136 -19.56 5.51 -5.77
N ASP A 137 -20.50 6.44 -5.89
CA ASP A 137 -21.18 6.78 -7.14
C ASP A 137 -20.28 7.56 -8.13
N LYS A 138 -19.15 8.13 -7.65
CA LYS A 138 -18.20 8.88 -8.46
C LYS A 138 -17.07 8.03 -9.01
N ILE A 139 -16.89 6.84 -8.46
CA ILE A 139 -15.84 5.91 -8.85
C ILE A 139 -16.50 4.78 -9.64
N GLY A 140 -16.26 4.76 -10.95
CA GLY A 140 -16.64 3.61 -11.77
C GLY A 140 -16.03 2.35 -11.17
N PHE A 141 -16.85 1.38 -10.81
CA PHE A 141 -16.38 0.04 -10.46
C PHE A 141 -15.86 -0.62 -11.74
N GLU A 142 -14.61 -0.41 -12.05
CA GLU A 142 -13.93 -1.28 -13.01
C GLU A 142 -13.61 -2.59 -12.29
N ARG A 143 -14.37 -3.63 -12.61
CA ARG A 143 -13.90 -4.99 -12.39
C ARG A 143 -12.73 -5.18 -13.33
N PHE A 144 -11.53 -5.20 -12.79
CA PHE A 144 -10.37 -5.57 -13.56
C PHE A 144 -10.41 -7.08 -13.77
N SER A 145 -11.02 -7.51 -14.88
CA SER A 145 -10.80 -8.86 -15.40
C SER A 145 -9.49 -8.85 -16.18
N TRP A 146 -8.70 -9.82 -15.93
CA TRP A 146 -7.39 -10.03 -16.58
C TRP A 146 -7.51 -10.96 -17.76
#